data_5feab825f1ad89ff4ddc0d760c37c8fb
#
_entry.id   5feab825f1ad89ff4ddc0d760c37c8fb
#
_cell.length_a   1.000
_cell.length_b   1.000
_cell.length_c   1.000
_cell.angle_alpha   90.00
_cell.angle_beta   90.00
_cell.angle_gamma   90.00
#
_symmetry.space_group_name_H-M   'P 1'
#
loop_
_entity.id
_entity.type
_entity.pdbx_description
1 polymer ?
#
loop_
_entity_poly.entity_id
_entity_poly.type
_entity_poly.pdbx_seq_one_letter_code
_entity_poly.pdbx_strand_id
1 'polypeptide(L)'
;MKLCNFNVGIDQPLFLIAGPCVIESEQLILDTAGTLKEITSALGIPFIFKSSFDKANRSSHKSFRGPGMEEGLAILEKVKAQIGVPVLTDVHEDTPLNEVAAVVDVLQTPAFLCRQTNFIQNVASQGKPVNIKKGQFLSPWDMKNVSDKALATGNDQIMVCERGASFGYNNLVSDMRSLAVMRDTGVPVVFDATHSVQLPGGQGSCSGGQREFVPVLARAAVAAGVAGVFMETHPDPATALSDGPNAWPLGQMQALLETLKQIDSAIKAQELPETALLQK
;
A
#
# COMPACT_ATOMS: atom_id res chain seq x y z
N MET A 1 -9.86 -8.46 11.14
CA MET A 1 -9.63 -9.35 9.97
C MET A 1 -8.30 -10.08 10.17
N LYS A 2 -8.19 -11.34 9.79
CA LYS A 2 -6.90 -12.05 9.75
C LYS A 2 -6.19 -11.74 8.42
N LEU A 3 -4.93 -11.32 8.50
CA LEU A 3 -4.09 -11.03 7.32
C LEU A 3 -2.80 -11.84 7.44
N CYS A 4 -2.60 -12.79 6.54
CA CYS A 4 -1.47 -13.74 6.62
C CYS A 4 -1.41 -14.43 7.99
N ASN A 5 -0.41 -14.10 8.82
CA ASN A 5 -0.20 -14.70 10.14
C ASN A 5 -0.52 -13.77 11.32
N PHE A 6 -1.11 -12.58 11.08
CA PHE A 6 -1.46 -11.60 12.11
C PHE A 6 -2.87 -11.03 11.91
N ASN A 7 -3.41 -10.38 12.94
CA ASN A 7 -4.70 -9.69 12.87
C ASN A 7 -4.50 -8.21 12.52
N VAL A 8 -5.44 -7.65 11.76
CA VAL A 8 -5.47 -6.25 11.37
C VAL A 8 -6.85 -5.64 11.60
N GLY A 9 -6.87 -4.40 11.99
CA GLY A 9 -8.08 -3.65 12.30
C GLY A 9 -7.72 -2.36 13.03
N ILE A 10 -8.73 -1.55 13.28
CA ILE A 10 -8.55 -0.30 14.05
C ILE A 10 -8.24 -0.57 15.52
N ASP A 11 -8.60 -1.75 16.02
CA ASP A 11 -8.36 -2.27 17.36
C ASP A 11 -7.06 -3.09 17.48
N GLN A 12 -6.32 -3.25 16.39
CA GLN A 12 -5.09 -4.03 16.32
C GLN A 12 -3.87 -3.11 16.16
N PRO A 13 -2.67 -3.53 16.56
CA PRO A 13 -1.44 -2.77 16.33
C PRO A 13 -1.27 -2.40 14.85
N LEU A 14 -0.69 -1.23 14.59
CA LEU A 14 -0.33 -0.78 13.24
C LEU A 14 0.51 -1.83 12.52
N PHE A 15 0.18 -2.13 11.26
CA PHE A 15 1.01 -2.95 10.40
C PHE A 15 1.61 -2.14 9.25
N LEU A 16 2.70 -2.63 8.69
CA LEU A 16 3.43 -2.00 7.59
C LEU A 16 3.35 -2.82 6.32
N ILE A 17 3.05 -2.16 5.19
CA ILE A 17 3.32 -2.65 3.85
C ILE A 17 4.44 -1.78 3.27
N ALA A 18 5.61 -2.33 2.99
CA ALA A 18 6.72 -1.54 2.45
C ALA A 18 7.67 -2.35 1.57
N GLY A 19 8.39 -1.62 0.71
CA GLY A 19 9.42 -2.15 -0.19
C GLY A 19 9.66 -1.21 -1.37
N PRO A 20 10.56 -1.53 -2.28
CA PRO A 20 10.81 -0.74 -3.48
C PRO A 20 9.56 -0.68 -4.38
N CYS A 21 9.38 0.44 -5.05
CA CYS A 21 8.25 0.67 -5.96
C CYS A 21 8.12 -0.45 -7.00
N VAL A 22 9.23 -0.84 -7.60
CA VAL A 22 9.35 -1.88 -8.62
C VAL A 22 10.57 -2.77 -8.32
N ILE A 23 10.54 -4.00 -8.79
CA ILE A 23 11.69 -4.90 -8.72
C ILE A 23 12.75 -4.40 -9.72
N GLU A 24 13.89 -3.95 -9.21
CA GLU A 24 15.02 -3.44 -10.01
C GLU A 24 16.12 -4.49 -10.18
N SER A 25 16.39 -5.26 -9.12
CA SER A 25 17.28 -6.42 -9.14
C SER A 25 16.97 -7.33 -7.94
N GLU A 26 17.31 -8.62 -8.06
CA GLU A 26 17.14 -9.59 -6.98
C GLU A 26 17.86 -9.16 -5.70
N GLN A 27 19.14 -8.73 -5.82
CA GLN A 27 19.94 -8.34 -4.67
C GLN A 27 19.33 -7.16 -3.91
N LEU A 28 18.93 -6.09 -4.62
CA LEU A 28 18.29 -4.93 -4.00
C LEU A 28 17.00 -5.30 -3.25
N ILE A 29 16.21 -6.21 -3.81
CA ILE A 29 14.96 -6.68 -3.23
C ILE A 29 15.22 -7.48 -1.94
N LEU A 30 16.15 -8.42 -1.97
CA LEU A 30 16.48 -9.25 -0.81
C LEU A 30 17.09 -8.41 0.32
N ASP A 31 18.03 -7.52 0.03
CA ASP A 31 18.67 -6.64 1.02
C ASP A 31 17.65 -5.69 1.66
N THR A 32 16.78 -5.10 0.84
CA THR A 32 15.72 -4.21 1.35
C THR A 32 14.71 -4.96 2.20
N ALA A 33 14.28 -6.15 1.77
CA ALA A 33 13.35 -6.97 2.53
C ALA A 33 13.96 -7.43 3.87
N GLY A 34 15.23 -7.82 3.88
CA GLY A 34 15.97 -8.19 5.08
C GLY A 34 16.05 -7.05 6.09
N THR A 35 16.47 -5.86 5.62
CA THR A 35 16.54 -4.65 6.46
C THR A 35 15.18 -4.28 7.05
N LEU A 36 14.12 -4.29 6.23
CA LEU A 36 12.76 -3.99 6.70
C LEU A 36 12.28 -5.02 7.74
N LYS A 37 12.58 -6.31 7.54
CA LYS A 37 12.26 -7.36 8.52
C LYS A 37 12.96 -7.12 9.85
N GLU A 38 14.25 -6.80 9.84
CA GLU A 38 15.01 -6.51 11.06
C GLU A 38 14.40 -5.32 11.82
N ILE A 39 14.14 -4.20 11.14
CA ILE A 39 13.52 -3.01 11.73
C ILE A 39 12.15 -3.33 12.32
N THR A 40 11.28 -3.96 11.55
CA THR A 40 9.90 -4.23 11.96
C THR A 40 9.83 -5.26 13.09
N SER A 41 10.71 -6.27 13.06
CA SER A 41 10.81 -7.27 14.13
C SER A 41 11.28 -6.65 15.45
N ALA A 42 12.29 -5.77 15.41
CA ALA A 42 12.77 -5.04 16.59
C ALA A 42 11.69 -4.15 17.20
N LEU A 43 10.83 -3.57 16.36
CA LEU A 43 9.72 -2.72 16.79
C LEU A 43 8.44 -3.50 17.12
N GLY A 44 8.36 -4.79 16.79
CA GLY A 44 7.14 -5.59 16.95
C GLY A 44 5.99 -5.13 16.04
N ILE A 45 6.32 -4.61 14.86
CA ILE A 45 5.33 -4.16 13.84
C ILE A 45 5.12 -5.30 12.85
N PRO A 46 3.89 -5.81 12.66
CA PRO A 46 3.57 -6.76 11.60
C PRO A 46 3.92 -6.19 10.22
N PHE A 47 4.53 -7.00 9.36
CA PHE A 47 5.11 -6.51 8.11
C PHE A 47 4.75 -7.39 6.91
N ILE A 48 4.46 -6.74 5.78
CA ILE A 48 4.29 -7.33 4.45
C ILE A 48 5.26 -6.63 3.51
N PHE A 49 6.14 -7.39 2.88
CA PHE A 49 7.03 -6.85 1.85
C PHE A 49 6.27 -6.60 0.55
N LYS A 50 6.46 -5.43 -0.06
CA LYS A 50 5.82 -5.05 -1.32
C LYS A 50 6.85 -4.70 -2.38
N SER A 51 6.71 -5.29 -3.56
CA SER A 51 7.33 -4.76 -4.78
C SER A 51 6.52 -5.18 -6.00
N SER A 52 6.54 -4.39 -7.08
CA SER A 52 5.82 -4.69 -8.32
C SER A 52 6.74 -5.34 -9.34
N PHE A 53 6.29 -6.39 -9.99
CA PHE A 53 7.01 -7.02 -11.11
C PHE A 53 6.80 -6.26 -12.43
N ASP A 54 5.73 -5.47 -12.52
CA ASP A 54 5.42 -4.60 -13.66
C ASP A 54 4.73 -3.30 -13.19
N LYS A 55 5.02 -2.22 -13.89
CA LYS A 55 4.37 -0.92 -13.77
C LYS A 55 3.62 -0.61 -15.08
N ALA A 56 2.39 -1.14 -15.21
CA ALA A 56 1.60 -1.05 -16.42
C ALA A 56 1.11 0.36 -16.77
N ASN A 57 1.03 1.28 -15.80
CA ASN A 57 0.46 2.62 -15.94
C ASN A 57 1.49 3.76 -16.01
N ARG A 58 2.65 3.52 -16.62
CA ARG A 58 3.70 4.55 -16.78
C ARG A 58 3.26 5.72 -17.64
N SER A 59 3.67 6.94 -17.28
CA SER A 59 3.43 8.15 -18.07
C SER A 59 4.12 8.10 -19.44
N SER A 60 5.30 7.49 -19.54
CA SER A 60 6.04 7.32 -20.79
C SER A 60 6.23 5.85 -21.14
N HIS A 61 6.04 5.50 -22.41
CA HIS A 61 6.31 4.15 -22.93
C HIS A 61 7.78 3.72 -22.84
N LYS A 62 8.70 4.68 -22.62
CA LYS A 62 10.13 4.42 -22.45
C LYS A 62 10.55 4.21 -21.00
N SER A 63 9.64 4.43 -20.03
CA SER A 63 9.96 4.26 -18.61
C SER A 63 10.19 2.81 -18.27
N PHE A 64 11.08 2.54 -17.31
CA PHE A 64 11.33 1.21 -16.79
C PHE A 64 10.03 0.66 -16.17
N ARG A 65 9.65 -0.54 -16.56
CA ARG A 65 8.41 -1.20 -16.11
C ARG A 65 8.65 -2.27 -15.05
N GLY A 66 9.84 -2.81 -14.96
CA GLY A 66 10.18 -3.96 -14.13
C GLY A 66 10.72 -5.13 -14.94
N PRO A 67 11.08 -6.25 -14.28
CA PRO A 67 11.65 -7.44 -14.94
C PRO A 67 10.60 -8.26 -15.69
N GLY A 68 9.30 -7.98 -15.49
CA GLY A 68 8.20 -8.80 -15.97
C GLY A 68 7.76 -9.86 -14.95
N MET A 69 6.66 -10.53 -15.27
CA MET A 69 5.96 -11.40 -14.31
C MET A 69 6.80 -12.62 -13.89
N GLU A 70 7.37 -13.36 -14.82
CA GLU A 70 8.08 -14.62 -14.53
C GLU A 70 9.27 -14.39 -13.59
N GLU A 71 10.18 -13.49 -13.97
CA GLU A 71 11.36 -13.15 -13.16
C GLU A 71 10.95 -12.47 -11.84
N GLY A 72 9.99 -11.55 -11.89
CA GLY A 72 9.54 -10.85 -10.70
C GLY A 72 8.88 -11.75 -9.67
N LEU A 73 8.07 -12.72 -10.08
CA LEU A 73 7.48 -13.70 -9.17
C LEU A 73 8.55 -14.63 -8.57
N ALA A 74 9.54 -15.06 -9.35
CA ALA A 74 10.65 -15.86 -8.84
C ALA A 74 11.45 -15.10 -7.76
N ILE A 75 11.67 -13.80 -7.93
CA ILE A 75 12.32 -12.95 -6.92
C ILE A 75 11.45 -12.82 -5.66
N LEU A 76 10.14 -12.60 -5.79
CA LEU A 76 9.23 -12.52 -4.64
C LEU A 76 9.14 -13.86 -3.88
N GLU A 77 9.18 -14.98 -4.58
CA GLU A 77 9.26 -16.31 -3.95
C GLU A 77 10.54 -16.48 -3.13
N LYS A 78 11.68 -15.98 -3.63
CA LYS A 78 12.94 -15.97 -2.86
C LYS A 78 12.85 -15.10 -1.61
N VAL A 79 12.17 -13.95 -1.65
CA VAL A 79 11.89 -13.14 -0.45
C VAL A 79 11.13 -13.95 0.59
N LYS A 80 10.09 -14.68 0.20
CA LYS A 80 9.36 -15.55 1.12
C LYS A 80 10.25 -16.65 1.71
N ALA A 81 11.02 -17.33 0.87
CA ALA A 81 11.82 -18.48 1.28
C ALA A 81 13.01 -18.08 2.16
N GLN A 82 13.72 -16.99 1.81
CA GLN A 82 14.97 -16.61 2.48
C GLN A 82 14.75 -15.61 3.62
N ILE A 83 13.87 -14.62 3.40
CA ILE A 83 13.60 -13.60 4.41
C ILE A 83 12.46 -14.03 5.34
N GLY A 84 11.50 -14.83 4.85
CA GLY A 84 10.41 -15.37 5.67
C GLY A 84 9.35 -14.32 6.05
N VAL A 85 9.04 -13.41 5.12
CA VAL A 85 7.98 -12.41 5.27
C VAL A 85 6.91 -12.61 4.19
N PRO A 86 5.63 -12.28 4.48
CA PRO A 86 4.60 -12.25 3.44
C PRO A 86 4.94 -11.23 2.35
N VAL A 87 4.54 -11.52 1.12
CA VAL A 87 4.78 -10.64 -0.04
C VAL A 87 3.50 -10.17 -0.70
N LEU A 88 3.52 -8.93 -1.19
CA LEU A 88 2.45 -8.26 -1.91
C LEU A 88 2.97 -7.74 -3.25
N THR A 89 2.17 -7.88 -4.30
CA THR A 89 2.45 -7.26 -5.61
C THR A 89 1.19 -6.68 -6.24
N ASP A 90 1.37 -5.73 -7.17
CA ASP A 90 0.29 -5.19 -7.98
C ASP A 90 -0.11 -6.20 -9.07
N VAL A 91 -1.41 -6.25 -9.40
CA VAL A 91 -1.97 -6.98 -10.55
C VAL A 91 -2.73 -6.02 -11.45
N HIS A 92 -2.80 -6.33 -12.75
CA HIS A 92 -3.39 -5.50 -13.78
C HIS A 92 -4.44 -6.27 -14.58
N GLU A 93 -5.07 -5.62 -15.58
CA GLU A 93 -6.21 -6.20 -16.34
C GLU A 93 -5.86 -7.47 -17.11
N ASP A 94 -4.63 -7.54 -17.61
CA ASP A 94 -4.09 -8.66 -18.41
C ASP A 94 -3.25 -9.66 -17.59
N THR A 95 -3.17 -9.47 -16.27
CA THR A 95 -2.37 -10.33 -15.39
C THR A 95 -3.02 -11.71 -15.24
N PRO A 96 -2.28 -12.82 -15.45
CA PRO A 96 -2.72 -14.17 -15.10
C PRO A 96 -2.83 -14.32 -13.57
N LEU A 97 -3.99 -13.95 -13.00
CA LEU A 97 -4.20 -13.80 -11.56
C LEU A 97 -3.93 -15.08 -10.78
N ASN A 98 -4.26 -16.26 -11.34
CA ASN A 98 -4.01 -17.55 -10.72
C ASN A 98 -2.52 -17.85 -10.54
N GLU A 99 -1.68 -17.45 -11.50
CA GLU A 99 -0.23 -17.64 -11.42
C GLU A 99 0.37 -16.73 -10.35
N VAL A 100 -0.04 -15.46 -10.32
CA VAL A 100 0.42 -14.51 -9.30
C VAL A 100 -0.04 -14.93 -7.91
N ALA A 101 -1.32 -15.34 -7.76
CA ALA A 101 -1.88 -15.77 -6.48
C ALA A 101 -1.24 -17.07 -5.96
N ALA A 102 -0.65 -17.91 -6.82
CA ALA A 102 0.10 -19.09 -6.39
C ALA A 102 1.38 -18.72 -5.62
N VAL A 103 1.99 -17.58 -5.94
CA VAL A 103 3.26 -17.13 -5.36
C VAL A 103 3.07 -16.16 -4.20
N VAL A 104 2.26 -15.09 -4.41
CA VAL A 104 2.15 -14.01 -3.43
C VAL A 104 1.10 -14.29 -2.35
N ASP A 105 1.23 -13.60 -1.22
CA ASP A 105 0.33 -13.74 -0.08
C ASP A 105 -0.79 -12.70 -0.10
N VAL A 106 -0.56 -11.54 -0.73
CA VAL A 106 -1.52 -10.44 -0.84
C VAL A 106 -1.51 -9.89 -2.27
N LEU A 107 -2.68 -9.70 -2.86
CA LEU A 107 -2.84 -9.04 -4.14
C LEU A 107 -3.16 -7.54 -3.94
N GLN A 108 -2.66 -6.68 -4.82
CA GLN A 108 -2.98 -5.26 -4.80
C GLN A 108 -3.61 -4.81 -6.12
N THR A 109 -4.74 -4.11 -6.03
CA THR A 109 -5.33 -3.46 -7.22
C THR A 109 -4.85 -2.02 -7.31
N PRO A 110 -4.34 -1.57 -8.48
CA PRO A 110 -3.88 -0.20 -8.65
C PRO A 110 -5.06 0.79 -8.64
N ALA A 111 -4.76 2.04 -8.29
CA ALA A 111 -5.77 3.08 -8.07
C ALA A 111 -6.67 3.34 -9.30
N PHE A 112 -6.11 3.32 -10.51
CA PHE A 112 -6.86 3.59 -11.73
C PHE A 112 -7.92 2.52 -12.04
N LEU A 113 -7.73 1.28 -11.58
CA LEU A 113 -8.62 0.15 -11.85
C LEU A 113 -9.65 -0.10 -10.73
N CYS A 114 -9.66 0.73 -9.68
CA CYS A 114 -10.50 0.51 -8.49
C CYS A 114 -12.01 0.47 -8.78
N ARG A 115 -12.49 1.04 -9.89
CA ARG A 115 -13.90 1.02 -10.27
C ARG A 115 -14.30 -0.11 -11.22
N GLN A 116 -13.35 -0.81 -11.81
CA GLN A 116 -13.60 -1.88 -12.78
C GLN A 116 -14.18 -3.10 -12.09
N THR A 117 -15.50 -3.30 -12.20
CA THR A 117 -16.24 -4.32 -11.44
C THR A 117 -15.69 -5.72 -11.66
N ASN A 118 -15.53 -6.13 -12.92
CA ASN A 118 -15.02 -7.48 -13.24
C ASN A 118 -13.59 -7.67 -12.73
N PHE A 119 -12.73 -6.66 -12.87
CA PHE A 119 -11.35 -6.72 -12.39
C PHE A 119 -11.30 -6.91 -10.86
N ILE A 120 -12.01 -6.07 -10.09
CA ILE A 120 -12.08 -6.17 -8.63
C ILE A 120 -12.61 -7.54 -8.19
N GLN A 121 -13.67 -8.04 -8.81
CA GLN A 121 -14.24 -9.35 -8.50
C GLN A 121 -13.28 -10.49 -8.87
N ASN A 122 -12.65 -10.42 -10.02
CA ASN A 122 -11.68 -11.45 -10.46
C ASN A 122 -10.48 -11.53 -9.51
N VAL A 123 -9.94 -10.37 -9.07
CA VAL A 123 -8.85 -10.34 -8.10
C VAL A 123 -9.29 -10.90 -6.75
N ALA A 124 -10.45 -10.49 -6.24
CA ALA A 124 -10.96 -10.97 -4.96
C ALA A 124 -11.29 -12.47 -4.98
N SER A 125 -11.73 -13.01 -6.12
CA SER A 125 -12.04 -14.44 -6.31
C SER A 125 -10.83 -15.36 -6.25
N GLN A 126 -9.61 -14.82 -6.22
CA GLN A 126 -8.39 -15.64 -6.06
C GLN A 126 -8.23 -16.21 -4.63
N GLY A 127 -9.09 -15.83 -3.69
CA GLY A 127 -9.05 -16.32 -2.31
C GLY A 127 -7.84 -15.85 -1.50
N LYS A 128 -7.17 -14.79 -1.96
CA LYS A 128 -6.07 -14.12 -1.26
C LYS A 128 -6.55 -12.80 -0.65
N PRO A 129 -5.91 -12.31 0.42
CA PRO A 129 -6.10 -10.94 0.87
C PRO A 129 -5.87 -9.94 -0.26
N VAL A 130 -6.70 -8.90 -0.33
CA VAL A 130 -6.62 -7.86 -1.38
C VAL A 130 -6.50 -6.48 -0.75
N ASN A 131 -5.48 -5.72 -1.16
CA ASN A 131 -5.36 -4.30 -0.85
C ASN A 131 -5.84 -3.47 -2.05
N ILE A 132 -6.97 -2.78 -1.90
CA ILE A 132 -7.59 -1.99 -2.98
C ILE A 132 -7.19 -0.52 -2.83
N LYS A 133 -6.32 -0.02 -3.74
CA LYS A 133 -5.95 1.39 -3.78
C LYS A 133 -7.14 2.24 -4.24
N LYS A 134 -7.48 3.28 -3.46
CA LYS A 134 -8.50 4.26 -3.87
C LYS A 134 -8.00 5.11 -5.04
N GLY A 135 -8.79 5.22 -6.09
CA GLY A 135 -8.50 6.14 -7.21
C GLY A 135 -8.43 7.59 -6.76
N GLN A 136 -7.51 8.36 -7.35
CA GLN A 136 -7.34 9.79 -7.07
C GLN A 136 -8.60 10.60 -7.44
N PHE A 137 -9.39 10.06 -8.36
CA PHE A 137 -10.65 10.64 -8.84
C PHE A 137 -11.87 10.22 -8.02
N LEU A 138 -11.70 9.28 -7.08
CA LEU A 138 -12.81 8.65 -6.35
C LEU A 138 -13.04 9.32 -5.01
N SER A 139 -14.31 9.57 -4.70
CA SER A 139 -14.76 10.00 -3.38
C SER A 139 -14.52 8.88 -2.34
N PRO A 140 -14.15 9.19 -1.09
CA PRO A 140 -13.98 8.18 -0.05
C PRO A 140 -15.29 7.42 0.27
N TRP A 141 -16.46 8.03 0.12
CA TRP A 141 -17.76 7.36 0.29
C TRP A 141 -17.99 6.27 -0.76
N ASP A 142 -17.50 6.46 -2.00
CA ASP A 142 -17.64 5.47 -3.07
C ASP A 142 -16.79 4.20 -2.83
N MET A 143 -15.84 4.25 -1.90
CA MET A 143 -15.06 3.06 -1.55
C MET A 143 -15.92 1.96 -0.92
N LYS A 144 -17.08 2.30 -0.33
CA LYS A 144 -18.07 1.31 0.12
C LYS A 144 -18.51 0.42 -1.06
N ASN A 145 -18.87 1.04 -2.18
CA ASN A 145 -19.28 0.30 -3.39
C ASN A 145 -18.14 -0.56 -3.95
N VAL A 146 -16.90 -0.08 -3.85
CA VAL A 146 -15.73 -0.84 -4.32
C VAL A 146 -15.47 -2.05 -3.43
N SER A 147 -15.46 -1.87 -2.10
CA SER A 147 -15.28 -2.97 -1.16
C SER A 147 -16.42 -4.00 -1.25
N ASP A 148 -17.67 -3.56 -1.43
CA ASP A 148 -18.82 -4.46 -1.56
C ASP A 148 -18.70 -5.37 -2.80
N LYS A 149 -18.15 -4.88 -3.92
CA LYS A 149 -17.88 -5.71 -5.10
C LYS A 149 -16.89 -6.84 -4.79
N ALA A 150 -15.86 -6.55 -4.02
CA ALA A 150 -14.86 -7.55 -3.62
C ALA A 150 -15.46 -8.53 -2.61
N LEU A 151 -16.17 -8.04 -1.58
CA LEU A 151 -16.82 -8.86 -0.55
C LEU A 151 -17.90 -9.78 -1.14
N ALA A 152 -18.59 -9.35 -2.21
CA ALA A 152 -19.60 -10.15 -2.89
C ALA A 152 -19.06 -11.45 -3.51
N THR A 153 -17.76 -11.61 -3.65
CA THR A 153 -17.11 -12.86 -4.09
C THR A 153 -17.02 -13.92 -2.97
N GLY A 154 -17.35 -13.55 -1.74
CA GLY A 154 -17.17 -14.38 -0.55
C GLY A 154 -15.79 -14.24 0.11
N ASN A 155 -14.91 -13.42 -0.43
CA ASN A 155 -13.62 -13.11 0.18
C ASN A 155 -13.78 -11.98 1.21
N ASP A 156 -13.58 -12.28 2.48
CA ASP A 156 -13.65 -11.33 3.61
C ASP A 156 -12.30 -10.67 3.96
N GLN A 157 -11.23 -11.03 3.24
CA GLN A 157 -9.88 -10.51 3.47
C GLN A 157 -9.58 -9.30 2.59
N ILE A 158 -10.42 -8.28 2.66
CA ILE A 158 -10.34 -7.07 1.85
C ILE A 158 -9.84 -5.89 2.71
N MET A 159 -8.91 -5.10 2.18
CA MET A 159 -8.45 -3.83 2.72
C MET A 159 -8.65 -2.72 1.69
N VAL A 160 -8.87 -1.50 2.15
CA VAL A 160 -8.94 -0.30 1.30
C VAL A 160 -7.81 0.65 1.66
N CYS A 161 -7.21 1.27 0.63
CA CYS A 161 -6.01 2.07 0.81
C CYS A 161 -6.20 3.49 0.27
N GLU A 162 -6.17 4.50 1.17
CA GLU A 162 -6.16 5.92 0.81
C GLU A 162 -4.78 6.32 0.29
N ARG A 163 -4.74 7.13 -0.77
CA ARG A 163 -3.49 7.60 -1.39
C ARG A 163 -3.55 9.02 -1.95
N GLY A 164 -4.49 9.83 -1.49
CA GLY A 164 -4.73 11.19 -1.95
C GLY A 164 -5.77 11.26 -3.09
N ALA A 165 -6.33 12.43 -3.25
CA ALA A 165 -7.28 12.79 -4.31
C ALA A 165 -6.70 13.89 -5.18
N SER A 166 -7.03 13.87 -6.48
CA SER A 166 -6.61 14.92 -7.42
C SER A 166 -7.16 16.28 -6.98
N PHE A 167 -6.29 17.27 -6.93
CA PHE A 167 -6.64 18.65 -6.57
C PHE A 167 -5.98 19.62 -7.55
N GLY A 168 -6.70 19.94 -8.61
CA GLY A 168 -6.12 20.63 -9.76
C GLY A 168 -5.27 19.72 -10.63
N TYR A 169 -4.38 20.31 -11.42
CA TYR A 169 -3.45 19.58 -12.28
C TYR A 169 -2.19 19.17 -11.51
N ASN A 170 -1.71 17.95 -11.75
CA ASN A 170 -0.44 17.44 -11.25
C ASN A 170 -0.23 17.56 -9.72
N ASN A 171 -1.31 17.58 -8.95
CA ASN A 171 -1.26 17.71 -7.50
C ASN A 171 -2.27 16.78 -6.81
N LEU A 172 -1.93 16.34 -5.61
CA LEU A 172 -2.78 15.54 -4.74
C LEU A 172 -2.95 16.22 -3.39
N VAL A 173 -4.13 16.03 -2.78
CA VAL A 173 -4.41 16.41 -1.40
C VAL A 173 -4.92 15.19 -0.66
N SER A 174 -4.42 14.96 0.55
CA SER A 174 -4.93 13.93 1.46
C SER A 174 -5.90 14.57 2.44
N ASP A 175 -7.17 14.23 2.29
CA ASP A 175 -8.20 14.61 3.26
C ASP A 175 -8.22 13.57 4.39
N MET A 176 -7.76 13.94 5.59
CA MET A 176 -7.73 13.02 6.73
C MET A 176 -9.13 12.54 7.16
N ARG A 177 -10.19 13.28 6.83
CA ARG A 177 -11.57 12.82 7.05
C ARG A 177 -11.91 11.58 6.21
N SER A 178 -11.24 11.40 5.06
CA SER A 178 -11.44 10.22 4.22
C SER A 178 -11.15 8.90 4.95
N LEU A 179 -10.22 8.91 5.89
CA LEU A 179 -9.87 7.74 6.68
C LEU A 179 -11.02 7.32 7.60
N ALA A 180 -11.67 8.30 8.26
CA ALA A 180 -12.85 8.04 9.06
C ALA A 180 -14.03 7.54 8.21
N VAL A 181 -14.28 8.18 7.06
CA VAL A 181 -15.33 7.75 6.10
C VAL A 181 -15.06 6.34 5.59
N MET A 182 -13.82 6.02 5.23
CA MET A 182 -13.49 4.70 4.69
C MET A 182 -13.60 3.58 5.76
N ARG A 183 -13.54 3.89 7.06
CA ARG A 183 -13.84 2.90 8.12
C ARG A 183 -15.28 2.37 8.04
N ASP A 184 -16.24 3.17 7.51
CA ASP A 184 -17.62 2.75 7.32
C ASP A 184 -17.79 1.65 6.25
N THR A 185 -16.75 1.37 5.47
CA THR A 185 -16.73 0.19 4.59
C THR A 185 -16.79 -1.12 5.37
N GLY A 186 -16.40 -1.11 6.65
CA GLY A 186 -16.31 -2.29 7.50
C GLY A 186 -15.04 -3.12 7.30
N VAL A 187 -14.12 -2.69 6.42
CA VAL A 187 -12.83 -3.37 6.18
C VAL A 187 -11.66 -2.52 6.67
N PRO A 188 -10.48 -3.11 6.96
CA PRO A 188 -9.31 -2.34 7.40
C PRO A 188 -8.91 -1.26 6.42
N VAL A 189 -8.60 -0.07 6.95
CA VAL A 189 -8.12 1.09 6.17
C VAL A 189 -6.61 1.18 6.28
N VAL A 190 -5.94 1.26 5.13
CA VAL A 190 -4.50 1.50 4.99
C VAL A 190 -4.28 2.90 4.45
N PHE A 191 -3.26 3.60 4.92
CA PHE A 191 -2.84 4.87 4.37
C PHE A 191 -1.52 4.75 3.62
N ASP A 192 -1.52 5.13 2.34
CA ASP A 192 -0.32 5.20 1.52
C ASP A 192 0.36 6.56 1.70
N ALA A 193 1.41 6.59 2.50
CA ALA A 193 2.12 7.82 2.84
C ALA A 193 2.99 8.34 1.69
N THR A 194 3.48 7.45 0.82
CA THR A 194 4.41 7.81 -0.26
C THR A 194 3.70 8.26 -1.53
N HIS A 195 2.61 7.62 -1.93
CA HIS A 195 1.84 8.08 -3.08
C HIS A 195 0.95 9.29 -2.78
N SER A 196 0.66 9.56 -1.51
CA SER A 196 -0.08 10.77 -1.10
C SER A 196 0.68 12.07 -1.32
N VAL A 197 2.01 12.01 -1.47
CA VAL A 197 2.88 13.16 -1.77
C VAL A 197 3.39 13.18 -3.21
N GLN A 198 2.85 12.30 -4.07
CA GLN A 198 3.19 12.25 -5.48
C GLN A 198 2.63 13.47 -6.23
N LEU A 199 3.38 13.96 -7.20
CA LEU A 199 2.94 14.98 -8.16
C LEU A 199 2.77 14.28 -9.53
N PRO A 200 1.57 13.77 -9.85
CA PRO A 200 1.35 12.97 -11.05
C PRO A 200 1.71 13.72 -12.31
N GLY A 201 2.62 13.17 -13.15
CA GLY A 201 3.07 13.82 -14.38
C GLY A 201 3.84 15.13 -14.18
N GLY A 202 4.21 15.49 -12.97
CA GLY A 202 4.83 16.80 -12.65
C GLY A 202 6.20 17.05 -13.28
N GLN A 203 6.85 16.00 -13.80
CA GLN A 203 8.13 16.10 -14.53
C GLN A 203 8.00 15.70 -16.01
N GLY A 204 6.79 15.77 -16.58
CA GLY A 204 6.52 15.44 -17.97
C GLY A 204 6.54 13.93 -18.24
N SER A 205 7.71 13.31 -18.31
CA SER A 205 7.86 11.86 -18.58
C SER A 205 7.74 10.96 -17.35
N CYS A 206 7.74 11.54 -16.13
CA CYS A 206 7.57 10.82 -14.87
C CYS A 206 6.83 11.69 -13.83
N SER A 207 6.39 11.05 -12.76
CA SER A 207 5.81 11.75 -11.61
C SER A 207 6.91 12.43 -10.80
N GLY A 208 6.62 13.64 -10.29
CA GLY A 208 7.36 14.27 -9.22
C GLY A 208 6.88 13.77 -7.87
N GLY A 209 7.49 14.26 -6.81
CA GLY A 209 7.09 13.94 -5.43
C GLY A 209 7.67 14.91 -4.42
N GLN A 210 7.04 14.96 -3.26
CA GLN A 210 7.39 15.85 -2.14
C GLN A 210 7.68 15.00 -0.90
N ARG A 211 8.74 14.18 -0.98
CA ARG A 211 9.14 13.20 0.05
C ARG A 211 9.18 13.77 1.47
N GLU A 212 9.55 15.05 1.60
CA GLU A 212 9.62 15.77 2.86
C GLU A 212 8.29 15.77 3.63
N PHE A 213 7.16 15.58 2.95
CA PHE A 213 5.83 15.51 3.57
C PHE A 213 5.38 14.09 3.90
N VAL A 214 6.10 13.04 3.51
CA VAL A 214 5.77 11.65 3.89
C VAL A 214 5.60 11.51 5.42
N PRO A 215 6.55 11.94 6.27
CA PRO A 215 6.39 11.80 7.71
C PRO A 215 5.28 12.69 8.28
N VAL A 216 4.95 13.81 7.64
CA VAL A 216 3.84 14.69 8.07
C VAL A 216 2.51 13.96 7.87
N LEU A 217 2.26 13.46 6.66
CA LEU A 217 1.01 12.78 6.33
C LEU A 217 0.89 11.43 7.03
N ALA A 218 1.98 10.67 7.15
CA ALA A 218 1.98 9.40 7.88
C ALA A 218 1.57 9.59 9.35
N ARG A 219 2.15 10.57 10.06
CA ARG A 219 1.74 10.88 11.43
C ARG A 219 0.29 11.31 11.54
N ALA A 220 -0.17 12.18 10.64
CA ALA A 220 -1.55 12.64 10.62
C ALA A 220 -2.54 11.49 10.39
N ALA A 221 -2.23 10.59 9.45
CA ALA A 221 -3.06 9.44 9.15
C ALA A 221 -3.12 8.42 10.31
N VAL A 222 -1.98 8.14 10.95
CA VAL A 222 -1.95 7.26 12.13
C VAL A 222 -2.71 7.89 13.29
N ALA A 223 -2.59 9.20 13.49
CA ALA A 223 -3.37 9.94 14.50
C ALA A 223 -4.87 9.97 14.20
N ALA A 224 -5.27 9.95 12.93
CA ALA A 224 -6.68 9.79 12.55
C ALA A 224 -7.22 8.36 12.75
N GLY A 225 -6.36 7.40 13.02
CA GLY A 225 -6.70 5.99 13.23
C GLY A 225 -6.83 5.19 11.93
N VAL A 226 -5.76 4.47 11.56
CA VAL A 226 -5.71 3.52 10.46
C VAL A 226 -5.25 2.16 10.93
N ALA A 227 -5.58 1.11 10.17
CA ALA A 227 -5.13 -0.24 10.48
C ALA A 227 -3.66 -0.45 10.11
N GLY A 228 -3.20 0.17 9.02
CA GLY A 228 -1.84 0.02 8.52
C GLY A 228 -1.36 1.21 7.69
N VAL A 229 -0.06 1.24 7.45
CA VAL A 229 0.60 2.23 6.59
C VAL A 229 1.30 1.50 5.44
N PHE A 230 1.13 2.06 4.25
CA PHE A 230 1.87 1.66 3.06
C PHE A 230 2.96 2.70 2.78
N MET A 231 4.19 2.26 2.57
CA MET A 231 5.33 3.13 2.23
C MET A 231 6.24 2.47 1.20
N GLU A 232 6.41 3.09 0.05
CA GLU A 232 7.52 2.72 -0.82
C GLU A 232 8.83 3.26 -0.26
N THR A 233 9.86 2.43 -0.28
CA THR A 233 11.19 2.77 0.26
C THR A 233 12.29 2.27 -0.66
N HIS A 234 13.42 2.97 -0.64
CA HIS A 234 14.58 2.59 -1.43
C HIS A 234 15.86 2.90 -0.66
N PRO A 235 16.93 2.08 -0.75
CA PRO A 235 18.22 2.37 -0.12
C PRO A 235 18.79 3.73 -0.51
N ASP A 236 18.71 4.08 -1.79
CA ASP A 236 19.06 5.38 -2.35
C ASP A 236 17.96 5.86 -3.32
N PRO A 237 16.95 6.61 -2.84
CA PRO A 237 15.86 7.08 -3.67
C PRO A 237 16.25 7.94 -4.87
N ALA A 238 17.45 8.49 -4.90
CA ALA A 238 17.92 9.28 -6.02
C ALA A 238 18.23 8.42 -7.26
N THR A 239 18.54 7.15 -7.05
CA THR A 239 18.87 6.17 -8.10
C THR A 239 17.69 5.27 -8.46
N ALA A 240 16.56 5.36 -7.74
CA ALA A 240 15.40 4.50 -7.95
C ALA A 240 14.83 4.64 -9.37
N LEU A 241 14.56 3.51 -10.02
CA LEU A 241 14.02 3.45 -11.38
C LEU A 241 12.52 3.79 -11.46
N SER A 242 11.84 3.86 -10.31
CA SER A 242 10.43 4.23 -10.19
C SER A 242 10.17 4.99 -8.90
N ASP A 243 9.37 6.06 -9.01
CA ASP A 243 8.84 6.87 -7.90
C ASP A 243 9.91 7.36 -6.90
N GLY A 244 11.16 7.48 -7.34
CA GLY A 244 12.26 8.00 -6.54
C GLY A 244 11.94 9.30 -5.80
N PRO A 245 11.31 10.31 -6.43
CA PRO A 245 10.98 11.58 -5.75
C PRO A 245 10.09 11.46 -4.52
N ASN A 246 9.27 10.42 -4.40
CA ASN A 246 8.39 10.20 -3.24
C ASN A 246 8.77 8.98 -2.39
N ALA A 247 9.66 8.11 -2.84
CA ALA A 247 10.12 6.97 -2.05
C ALA A 247 10.84 7.42 -0.76
N TRP A 248 10.52 6.77 0.36
CA TRP A 248 11.15 7.07 1.64
C TRP A 248 12.56 6.42 1.72
N PRO A 249 13.60 7.12 2.23
CA PRO A 249 14.91 6.51 2.40
C PRO A 249 14.88 5.35 3.40
N LEU A 250 15.37 4.18 3.01
CA LEU A 250 15.38 2.99 3.86
C LEU A 250 16.10 3.24 5.19
N GLY A 251 17.22 3.96 5.16
CA GLY A 251 17.99 4.29 6.36
C GLY A 251 17.27 5.18 7.37
N GLN A 252 16.13 5.80 6.99
CA GLN A 252 15.30 6.60 7.90
C GLN A 252 14.01 5.88 8.33
N MET A 253 13.80 4.63 7.89
CA MET A 253 12.57 3.89 8.14
C MET A 253 12.34 3.63 9.63
N GLN A 254 13.38 3.21 10.36
CA GLN A 254 13.26 2.88 11.77
C GLN A 254 12.75 4.06 12.60
N ALA A 255 13.37 5.23 12.49
CA ALA A 255 13.01 6.42 13.27
C ALA A 255 11.56 6.87 12.98
N LEU A 256 11.11 6.78 11.72
CA LEU A 256 9.73 7.07 11.36
C LEU A 256 8.77 6.07 12.00
N LEU A 257 9.04 4.77 11.88
CA LEU A 257 8.18 3.71 12.43
C LEU A 257 8.09 3.76 13.95
N GLU A 258 9.17 4.10 14.67
CA GLU A 258 9.15 4.33 16.12
C GLU A 258 8.14 5.43 16.49
N THR A 259 8.17 6.55 15.77
CA THR A 259 7.21 7.64 15.95
C THR A 259 5.77 7.20 15.64
N LEU A 260 5.55 6.52 14.53
CA LEU A 260 4.21 6.05 14.14
C LEU A 260 3.64 5.05 15.14
N LYS A 261 4.47 4.13 15.66
CA LYS A 261 4.06 3.17 16.69
C LYS A 261 3.63 3.85 17.99
N GLN A 262 4.32 4.90 18.42
CA GLN A 262 3.95 5.66 19.61
C GLN A 262 2.59 6.34 19.44
N ILE A 263 2.36 6.98 18.29
CA ILE A 263 1.07 7.62 17.97
C ILE A 263 -0.04 6.56 17.90
N ASP A 264 0.18 5.46 17.21
CA ASP A 264 -0.77 4.36 17.07
C ASP A 264 -1.20 3.82 18.44
N SER A 265 -0.23 3.56 19.33
CA SER A 265 -0.51 3.07 20.67
C SER A 265 -1.34 4.06 21.49
N ALA A 266 -1.07 5.37 21.38
CA ALA A 266 -1.81 6.41 22.10
C ALA A 266 -3.25 6.54 21.59
N ILE A 267 -3.46 6.44 20.27
CA ILE A 267 -4.80 6.56 19.65
C ILE A 267 -5.63 5.32 19.92
N LYS A 268 -5.07 4.14 19.75
CA LYS A 268 -5.79 2.86 19.91
C LYS A 268 -6.04 2.47 21.38
N ALA A 269 -5.43 3.17 22.33
CA ALA A 269 -5.77 3.04 23.75
C ALA A 269 -7.11 3.70 24.13
N GLN A 270 -7.75 4.42 23.20
CA GLN A 270 -8.97 5.19 23.42
C GLN A 270 -10.02 4.82 22.36
N GLU A 271 -11.29 4.99 22.70
CA GLU A 271 -12.36 4.97 21.71
C GLU A 271 -12.24 6.21 20.83
N LEU A 272 -12.43 6.04 19.52
CA LEU A 272 -12.46 7.16 18.57
C LEU A 272 -13.81 7.89 18.68
N PRO A 273 -13.85 9.14 19.15
CA PRO A 273 -15.10 9.85 19.46
C PRO A 273 -16.05 9.97 18.24
N GLU A 274 -15.47 10.09 17.05
CA GLU A 274 -16.23 10.21 15.80
C GLU A 274 -17.01 8.95 15.43
N THR A 275 -16.65 7.78 15.96
CA THR A 275 -17.33 6.52 15.65
C THR A 275 -18.81 6.57 16.04
N ALA A 276 -19.16 7.17 17.17
CA ALA A 276 -20.52 7.35 17.61
C ALA A 276 -21.31 8.37 16.76
N LEU A 277 -20.62 9.29 16.08
CA LEU A 277 -21.24 10.34 15.27
C LEU A 277 -21.43 9.93 13.80
N LEU A 278 -20.61 9.01 13.30
CA LEU A 278 -20.65 8.52 11.92
C LEU A 278 -21.66 7.38 11.72
N GLN A 279 -22.00 6.65 12.78
CA GLN A 279 -23.08 5.63 12.76
C GLN A 279 -24.46 6.31 12.70
N LYS A 280 -24.88 6.72 11.49
CA LYS A 280 -26.25 7.23 11.24
C LYS A 280 -26.94 6.40 10.18
#